data_8bb8b00db92982d5b84a0b3fd816cf9e
#
_entry.id   8bb8b00db92982d5b84a0b3fd816cf9e
#
_cell.length_a   1.000
_cell.length_b   1.000
_cell.length_c   1.000
_cell.angle_alpha   90.00
_cell.angle_beta   90.00
_cell.angle_gamma   90.00
#
_symmetry.space_group_name_H-M   'P 1'
#
loop_
_entity.id
_entity.type
_entity.pdbx_description
1 polymer ?
#
loop_
_entity_poly.entity_id
_entity_poly.type
_entity_poly.pdbx_seq_one_letter_code
_entity_poly.pdbx_strand_id
1 'polypeptide(L)'
;MYHLLSVSKKLRLRLKVRVTSDGALPTVQSVWRGAGWPEREVWDMFGIVFDDHGDLRRLLMPEDWEGHPARKDYPVQIRKAAQTYEPLEVSEAEFRANIERDRVKRAH
;
A
#
# COMPACT_ATOMS: atom_id res chain seq x y z
N MET A 1 -0.87 -9.96 12.69
CA MET A 1 -0.20 -9.72 13.97
C MET A 1 -0.66 -8.39 14.54
N TYR A 2 -1.09 -8.39 15.77
CA TYR A 2 -1.53 -7.17 16.48
C TYR A 2 -0.61 -6.91 17.66
N HIS A 3 -0.14 -5.68 17.78
CA HIS A 3 0.64 -5.21 18.92
C HIS A 3 -0.21 -4.29 19.76
N LEU A 4 -0.47 -4.70 20.99
CA LEU A 4 -1.29 -3.95 21.93
C LEU A 4 -0.43 -3.42 23.07
N LEU A 5 -0.70 -2.19 23.49
CA LEU A 5 -0.02 -1.56 24.62
C LEU A 5 -1.05 -1.06 25.63
N SER A 6 -0.94 -1.51 26.86
CA SER A 6 -1.69 -0.96 27.98
C SER A 6 -0.82 0.02 28.77
N VAL A 7 -1.14 1.29 28.71
CA VAL A 7 -0.40 2.34 29.42
C VAL A 7 -0.63 2.24 30.94
N SER A 8 -1.85 1.93 31.35
CA SER A 8 -2.21 1.82 32.77
C SER A 8 -1.58 0.61 33.45
N LYS A 9 -1.53 -0.52 32.76
CA LYS A 9 -0.96 -1.78 33.26
C LYS A 9 0.51 -1.97 32.88
N LYS A 10 1.08 -1.08 32.09
CA LYS A 10 2.44 -1.17 31.55
C LYS A 10 2.74 -2.53 30.89
N LEU A 11 1.77 -3.03 30.14
CA LEU A 11 1.82 -4.35 29.50
C LEU A 11 1.78 -4.21 27.98
N ARG A 12 2.66 -4.94 27.31
CA ARG A 12 2.62 -5.10 25.85
C ARG A 12 2.19 -6.51 25.50
N LEU A 13 1.28 -6.63 24.56
CA LEU A 13 0.75 -7.91 24.11
C LEU A 13 0.88 -8.02 22.60
N ARG A 14 1.35 -9.17 22.13
CA ARG A 14 1.40 -9.51 20.71
C ARG A 14 0.41 -10.62 20.44
N LEU A 15 -0.54 -10.37 19.55
CA LEU A 15 -1.49 -11.35 19.09
C LEU A 15 -1.13 -11.79 17.67
N LYS A 16 -1.02 -13.09 17.45
CA LYS A 16 -0.78 -13.68 16.13
C LYS A 16 -1.99 -14.50 15.73
N VAL A 17 -2.46 -14.30 14.52
CA VAL A 17 -3.55 -15.07 13.93
C VAL A 17 -3.04 -15.73 12.66
N ARG A 18 -3.33 -17.02 12.51
CA ARG A 18 -3.08 -17.73 11.26
C ARG A 18 -4.31 -17.65 10.38
N VAL A 19 -4.12 -17.18 9.15
CA VAL A 19 -5.18 -17.05 8.16
C VAL A 19 -4.78 -17.84 6.93
N THR A 20 -5.72 -18.58 6.37
CA THR A 20 -5.51 -19.25 5.08
C THR A 20 -5.50 -18.20 3.96
N SER A 21 -4.96 -18.55 2.80
CA SER A 21 -4.87 -17.63 1.66
C SER A 21 -6.22 -17.06 1.22
N ASP A 22 -7.31 -17.80 1.45
CA ASP A 22 -8.69 -17.38 1.15
C ASP A 22 -9.46 -16.98 2.41
N GLY A 23 -8.77 -16.89 3.56
CA GLY A 23 -9.39 -16.59 4.83
C GLY A 23 -9.67 -15.10 5.01
N ALA A 24 -10.63 -14.81 5.86
CA ALA A 24 -10.99 -13.46 6.28
C ALA A 24 -10.85 -13.31 7.79
N LEU A 25 -10.57 -12.10 8.23
CA LEU A 25 -10.53 -11.72 9.64
C LEU A 25 -11.61 -10.68 9.92
N PRO A 26 -12.24 -10.70 11.10
CA PRO A 26 -13.10 -9.60 11.48
C PRO A 26 -12.27 -8.31 11.68
N THR A 27 -12.84 -7.18 11.29
CA THR A 27 -12.22 -5.88 11.53
C THR A 27 -12.17 -5.56 13.01
N VAL A 28 -11.12 -4.84 13.42
CA VAL A 28 -11.01 -4.30 14.79
C VAL A 28 -11.35 -2.81 14.86
N GLN A 29 -11.92 -2.24 13.78
CA GLN A 29 -12.33 -0.83 13.75
C GLN A 29 -13.38 -0.47 14.81
N SER A 30 -14.22 -1.41 15.20
CA SER A 30 -15.21 -1.20 16.25
C SER A 30 -14.57 -0.94 17.62
N VAL A 31 -13.37 -1.45 17.83
CA VAL A 31 -12.59 -1.25 19.06
C VAL A 31 -11.62 -0.07 18.89
N TRP A 32 -10.92 0.00 17.76
CA TRP A 32 -9.97 1.06 17.44
C TRP A 32 -10.26 1.63 16.06
N ARG A 33 -10.74 2.85 16.00
CA ARG A 33 -11.03 3.52 14.72
C ARG A 33 -9.78 3.68 13.84
N GLY A 34 -8.63 3.89 14.46
CA GLY A 34 -7.36 4.02 13.74
C GLY A 34 -6.88 2.75 13.06
N ALA A 35 -7.52 1.61 13.29
CA ALA A 35 -7.19 0.35 12.62
C ALA A 35 -7.61 0.29 11.15
N GLY A 36 -8.46 1.20 10.70
CA GLY A 36 -8.99 1.19 9.33
C GLY A 36 -7.91 1.24 8.26
N TRP A 37 -6.97 2.12 8.38
CA TRP A 37 -5.89 2.29 7.41
C TRP A 37 -4.86 1.16 7.47
N PRO A 38 -4.37 0.71 8.64
CA PRO A 38 -3.54 -0.47 8.71
C PRO A 38 -4.18 -1.74 8.14
N GLU A 39 -5.48 -1.94 8.33
CA GLU A 39 -6.21 -3.05 7.74
C GLU A 39 -6.28 -2.94 6.21
N ARG A 40 -6.50 -1.75 5.67
CA ARG A 40 -6.45 -1.51 4.23
C ARG A 40 -5.07 -1.83 3.65
N GLU A 41 -4.00 -1.43 4.33
CA GLU A 41 -2.64 -1.75 3.92
C GLU A 41 -2.39 -3.26 3.87
N VAL A 42 -2.81 -3.98 4.89
CA VAL A 42 -2.68 -5.45 4.94
C VAL A 42 -3.47 -6.11 3.81
N TRP A 43 -4.69 -5.67 3.55
CA TRP A 43 -5.47 -6.16 2.43
C TRP A 43 -4.80 -5.83 1.09
N ASP A 44 -4.35 -4.61 0.91
CA ASP A 44 -3.73 -4.14 -0.32
C ASP A 44 -2.46 -4.94 -0.67
N MET A 45 -1.60 -5.16 0.31
CA MET A 45 -0.31 -5.81 0.09
C MET A 45 -0.37 -7.34 0.16
N PHE A 46 -1.22 -7.92 1.00
CA PHE A 46 -1.28 -9.37 1.26
C PHE A 46 -2.59 -10.03 0.83
N GLY A 47 -3.63 -9.27 0.56
CA GLY A 47 -4.92 -9.81 0.15
C GLY A 47 -5.77 -10.40 1.26
N ILE A 48 -5.46 -10.12 2.51
CA ILE A 48 -6.27 -10.57 3.65
C ILE A 48 -7.52 -9.69 3.74
N VAL A 49 -8.69 -10.31 3.62
CA VAL A 49 -9.97 -9.60 3.71
C VAL A 49 -10.34 -9.40 5.17
N PHE A 50 -10.77 -8.18 5.50
CA PHE A 50 -11.32 -7.85 6.82
C PHE A 50 -12.83 -7.71 6.73
N ASP A 51 -13.55 -8.61 7.40
CA ASP A 51 -15.01 -8.59 7.44
C ASP A 51 -15.52 -7.35 8.18
N ASP A 52 -16.60 -6.79 7.69
CA ASP A 52 -17.23 -5.59 8.25
C ASP A 52 -16.35 -4.32 8.23
N HIS A 53 -15.29 -4.32 7.43
CA HIS A 53 -14.51 -3.11 7.19
C HIS A 53 -15.36 -2.12 6.38
N GLY A 54 -15.47 -0.88 6.87
CA GLY A 54 -16.32 0.12 6.24
C GLY A 54 -15.83 0.61 4.88
N ASP A 55 -14.55 0.49 4.58
CA ASP A 55 -13.94 1.04 3.37
C ASP A 55 -12.65 0.30 3.00
N LEU A 56 -12.81 -0.96 2.57
CA LEU A 56 -11.66 -1.80 2.20
C LEU A 56 -11.28 -1.56 0.73
N ARG A 57 -10.31 -0.70 0.50
CA ARG A 57 -9.78 -0.36 -0.84
C ARG A 57 -8.27 -0.17 -0.81
N ARG A 58 -7.69 -0.06 -2.00
CA ARG A 58 -6.24 0.13 -2.15
C ARG A 58 -5.75 1.37 -1.39
N LEU A 59 -4.61 1.24 -0.74
CA LEU A 59 -3.95 2.33 -0.02
C LEU A 59 -2.61 2.70 -0.66
N LEU A 60 -1.72 1.74 -0.83
CA LEU A 60 -0.38 1.94 -1.37
C LEU A 60 -0.31 1.70 -2.88
N MET A 61 -1.09 0.75 -3.38
CA MET A 61 -1.13 0.42 -4.80
C MET A 61 -2.21 1.23 -5.53
N PRO A 62 -2.05 1.45 -6.85
CA PRO A 62 -3.11 2.04 -7.67
C PRO A 62 -4.39 1.21 -7.62
N GLU A 63 -5.55 1.87 -7.76
CA GLU A 63 -6.86 1.20 -7.67
C GLU A 63 -7.05 0.10 -8.72
N ASP A 64 -6.43 0.24 -9.88
CA ASP A 64 -6.47 -0.72 -10.99
C ASP A 64 -5.42 -1.83 -10.90
N TRP A 65 -4.60 -1.86 -9.85
CA TRP A 65 -3.58 -2.87 -9.68
C TRP A 65 -4.20 -4.24 -9.40
N GLU A 66 -3.75 -5.24 -10.13
CA GLU A 66 -4.17 -6.62 -9.92
C GLU A 66 -3.18 -7.36 -9.01
N GLY A 67 -3.73 -8.12 -8.07
CA GLY A 67 -2.93 -8.91 -7.13
C GLY A 67 -2.47 -8.13 -5.90
N HIS A 68 -1.70 -8.83 -5.07
CA HIS A 68 -1.23 -8.34 -3.78
C HIS A 68 0.29 -8.54 -3.70
N PRO A 69 1.08 -7.45 -3.89
CA PRO A 69 2.51 -7.59 -4.20
C PRO A 69 3.39 -8.08 -3.06
N ALA A 70 2.93 -8.04 -1.82
CA ALA A 70 3.72 -8.54 -0.69
C ALA A 70 3.54 -10.03 -0.41
N ARG A 71 2.64 -10.72 -1.13
CA ARG A 71 2.49 -12.17 -1.02
C ARG A 71 3.72 -12.88 -1.57
N LYS A 72 4.08 -14.00 -0.94
CA LYS A 72 5.23 -14.80 -1.37
C LYS A 72 5.04 -15.49 -2.72
N ASP A 73 3.78 -15.78 -3.10
CA ASP A 73 3.40 -16.35 -4.39
C ASP A 73 3.27 -15.30 -5.51
N TYR A 74 3.43 -14.02 -5.18
CA TYR A 74 3.36 -12.95 -6.17
C TYR A 74 4.65 -12.94 -7.01
N PRO A 75 4.56 -12.91 -8.36
CA PRO A 75 5.74 -12.91 -9.21
C PRO A 75 6.60 -11.67 -8.99
N VAL A 76 7.91 -11.86 -8.89
CA VAL A 76 8.88 -10.76 -8.70
C VAL A 76 8.97 -9.86 -9.93
N GLN A 77 8.70 -10.42 -11.11
CA GLN A 77 8.66 -9.67 -12.37
C GLN A 77 7.36 -9.93 -13.10
N ILE A 78 6.41 -9.00 -13.00
CA ILE A 78 5.28 -8.97 -13.92
C ILE A 78 5.67 -8.08 -15.09
N ARG A 79 5.97 -8.70 -16.23
CA ARG A 79 5.95 -7.98 -17.49
C ARG A 79 4.48 -7.76 -17.86
N LYS A 80 3.95 -6.61 -17.51
CA LYS A 80 2.70 -6.14 -18.09
C LYS A 80 2.99 -5.74 -19.53
N ALA A 81 2.71 -6.66 -20.45
CA ALA A 81 3.01 -6.52 -21.88
C ALA A 81 2.27 -5.33 -22.55
N ALA A 82 1.37 -4.66 -21.90
CA ALA A 82 0.51 -3.65 -22.50
C ALA A 82 0.59 -2.26 -21.86
N GLN A 83 1.29 -2.10 -20.76
CA GLN A 83 1.55 -0.79 -20.23
C GLN A 83 2.95 -0.36 -20.68
N THR A 84 3.05 0.00 -21.91
CA THR A 84 4.11 0.86 -22.34
C THR A 84 3.95 2.20 -21.64
N TYR A 85 4.46 2.29 -20.42
CA TYR A 85 5.07 3.55 -20.09
C TYR A 85 6.23 3.67 -21.06
N GLU A 86 6.02 4.40 -22.15
CA GLU A 86 7.16 4.89 -22.88
C GLU A 86 8.09 5.49 -21.83
N PRO A 87 9.32 4.99 -21.70
CA PRO A 87 10.26 5.68 -20.85
C PRO A 87 10.22 7.11 -21.37
N LEU A 88 9.99 8.05 -20.49
CA LEU A 88 10.23 9.45 -20.77
C LEU A 88 11.72 9.58 -21.11
N GLU A 89 12.07 9.16 -22.33
CA GLU A 89 13.36 9.49 -22.90
C GLU A 89 13.38 10.98 -23.17
N VAL A 90 13.63 11.70 -22.11
CA VAL A 90 13.95 13.10 -22.21
C VAL A 90 15.34 13.15 -22.79
N SER A 91 15.50 13.64 -23.99
CA SER A 91 16.81 13.88 -24.57
C SER A 91 17.58 14.84 -23.66
N GLU A 92 18.89 14.74 -23.63
CA GLU A 92 19.73 15.62 -22.81
C GLU A 92 19.42 17.11 -23.07
N ALA A 93 19.13 17.46 -24.33
CA ALA A 93 18.74 18.80 -24.70
C ALA A 93 17.39 19.24 -24.07
N GLU A 94 16.40 18.37 -24.06
CA GLU A 94 15.11 18.62 -23.41
C GLU A 94 15.24 18.71 -21.89
N PHE A 95 16.07 17.88 -21.31
CA PHE A 95 16.35 17.93 -19.88
C PHE A 95 16.97 19.25 -19.46
N ARG A 96 17.96 19.74 -20.21
CA ARG A 96 18.57 21.06 -19.99
C ARG A 96 17.57 22.18 -20.18
N ALA A 97 16.74 22.11 -21.20
CA ALA A 97 15.69 23.11 -21.45
C ALA A 97 14.65 23.14 -20.33
N ASN A 98 14.31 22.00 -19.75
CA ASN A 98 13.37 21.91 -18.63
C ASN A 98 13.95 22.52 -17.36
N ILE A 99 15.24 22.27 -17.08
CA ILE A 99 15.95 22.86 -15.94
C ILE A 99 16.00 24.38 -16.08
N GLU A 100 16.32 24.88 -17.27
CA GLU A 100 16.38 26.32 -17.55
C GLU A 100 15.01 26.98 -17.36
N ARG A 101 13.94 26.38 -17.84
CA ARG A 101 12.57 26.84 -17.64
C ARG A 101 12.18 26.91 -16.15
N ASP A 102 12.54 25.91 -15.39
CA ASP A 102 12.27 25.86 -13.95
C ASP A 102 13.09 26.89 -13.19
N ARG A 103 14.31 27.16 -13.63
CA ARG A 103 15.14 28.23 -13.10
C ARG A 103 14.51 29.61 -13.31
N VAL A 104 14.02 29.88 -14.51
CA VAL A 104 13.36 31.13 -14.84
C VAL A 104 12.08 31.31 -14.03
N LYS A 105 11.29 30.26 -13.85
CA LYS A 105 10.08 30.29 -13.02
C LYS A 105 10.39 30.57 -11.54
N ARG A 106 11.49 30.07 -11.02
CA ARG A 106 11.91 30.30 -9.62
C ARG A 106 12.50 31.68 -9.40
N ALA A 107 13.01 32.33 -10.45
CA ALA A 107 13.58 33.68 -10.38
C ALA A 107 12.52 34.81 -10.42
N HIS A 108 11.26 34.45 -10.69
CA HIS A 108 10.12 35.31 -10.68
C HIS A 108 9.15 34.88 -9.57
#